data_122da2d1bd5883a9c4d133fc881c7085
#
_entry.id   122da2d1bd5883a9c4d133fc881c7085
#
_cell.length_a   1.000
_cell.length_b   1.000
_cell.length_c   1.000
_cell.angle_alpha   90.00
_cell.angle_beta   90.00
_cell.angle_gamma   90.00
#
_symmetry.space_group_name_H-M   'P 1'
#
loop_
_entity.id
_entity.type
_entity.pdbx_description
1 polymer ?
#
loop_
_entity_poly.entity_id
_entity_poly.type
_entity_poly.pdbx_seq_one_letter_code
_entity_poly.pdbx_strand_id
1 'polypeptide(L)'
;EERSFNDFVDLLYDEEGFKRHVYEDPIKKDRLTVGLGHLLTPEELERYKQGDQWTDEDLLTVTRKDTRDKWNAAKVQMQELGIDDNDFLVTLGSVNFQLGVDWWNEEAIGDRAHDKTWAALKAGDYEEAIRQISNSLWYNQTRDRAVAFQRAIRKLMDAQSPSLLRRPDPESRLISTFGI
;
A
#
# COMPACT_ATOMS: atom_id res chain seq x y z
N GLU A 1 -11.06 -11.52 -2.77
CA GLU A 1 -11.20 -10.04 -2.76
C GLU A 1 -11.37 -9.49 -1.34
N GLU A 2 -12.25 -10.05 -0.51
CA GLU A 2 -12.45 -9.60 0.87
C GLU A 2 -11.24 -9.87 1.77
N ARG A 3 -10.54 -10.99 1.58
CA ARG A 3 -9.31 -11.31 2.30
C ARG A 3 -8.22 -10.26 2.04
N SER A 4 -7.99 -9.92 0.79
CA SER A 4 -6.98 -8.91 0.43
C SER A 4 -7.33 -7.51 0.96
N PHE A 5 -8.62 -7.18 1.07
CA PHE A 5 -9.06 -5.94 1.71
C PHE A 5 -8.79 -5.95 3.22
N ASN A 6 -9.00 -7.09 3.90
CA ASN A 6 -8.65 -7.22 5.31
C ASN A 6 -7.15 -7.11 5.52
N ASP A 7 -6.33 -7.76 4.69
CA ASP A 7 -4.86 -7.64 4.72
C ASP A 7 -4.41 -6.18 4.56
N PHE A 8 -5.10 -5.40 3.71
CA PHE A 8 -4.85 -3.97 3.55
C PHE A 8 -5.21 -3.18 4.82
N VAL A 9 -6.36 -3.44 5.44
CA VAL A 9 -6.77 -2.78 6.69
C VAL A 9 -5.80 -3.12 7.83
N ASP A 10 -5.36 -4.36 7.93
CA ASP A 10 -4.38 -4.81 8.93
C ASP A 10 -3.02 -4.11 8.72
N LEU A 11 -2.57 -3.97 7.46
CA LEU A 11 -1.36 -3.21 7.14
C LEU A 11 -1.46 -1.75 7.61
N LEU A 12 -2.60 -1.10 7.39
CA LEU A 12 -2.80 0.28 7.84
C LEU A 12 -2.76 0.40 9.38
N TYR A 13 -3.28 -0.59 10.10
CA TYR A 13 -3.20 -0.60 11.56
C TYR A 13 -1.75 -0.68 12.06
N ASP A 14 -0.93 -1.49 11.41
CA ASP A 14 0.49 -1.62 11.75
C ASP A 14 1.29 -0.35 11.42
N GLU A 15 0.95 0.29 10.31
CA GLU A 15 1.70 1.43 9.79
C GLU A 15 1.33 2.79 10.42
N GLU A 16 0.04 3.05 10.69
CA GLU A 16 -0.45 4.39 11.05
C GLU A 16 -0.55 4.63 12.56
N GLY A 17 -0.44 3.59 13.37
CA GLY A 17 -0.66 3.74 14.79
C GLY A 17 -2.13 3.97 15.15
N PHE A 18 -2.78 2.91 15.48
CA PHE A 18 -4.20 2.84 15.79
C PHE A 18 -4.54 3.31 17.21
N LYS A 19 -5.50 4.22 17.34
CA LYS A 19 -6.00 4.69 18.65
C LYS A 19 -7.44 4.26 18.91
N ARG A 20 -7.63 3.50 19.96
CA ARG A 20 -8.98 2.99 20.38
C ARG A 20 -9.85 4.00 21.06
N HIS A 21 -9.31 5.12 21.50
CA HIS A 21 -10.02 6.19 22.18
C HIS A 21 -10.10 7.45 21.32
N VAL A 22 -11.13 8.22 21.54
CA VAL A 22 -11.31 9.52 20.91
C VAL A 22 -10.25 10.49 21.40
N TYR A 23 -9.54 11.12 20.49
CA TYR A 23 -8.49 12.09 20.79
C TYR A 23 -8.64 13.35 19.94
N GLU A 24 -8.01 14.43 20.38
CA GLU A 24 -7.92 15.67 19.62
C GLU A 24 -6.81 15.55 18.56
N ASP A 25 -7.11 15.93 17.31
CA ASP A 25 -6.13 15.95 16.24
C ASP A 25 -5.00 16.95 16.59
N PRO A 26 -3.74 16.52 16.69
CA PRO A 26 -2.63 17.39 17.08
C PRO A 26 -2.36 18.52 16.09
N ILE A 27 -2.80 18.37 14.83
CA ILE A 27 -2.60 19.34 13.75
C ILE A 27 -3.83 20.24 13.61
N LYS A 28 -5.02 19.65 13.68
CA LYS A 28 -6.29 20.36 13.53
C LYS A 28 -6.98 20.40 14.89
N LYS A 29 -6.54 21.32 15.74
CA LYS A 29 -7.17 21.60 17.04
C LYS A 29 -8.68 21.76 16.85
N ASP A 30 -9.45 21.36 17.83
CA ASP A 30 -10.93 21.32 17.87
C ASP A 30 -11.59 20.22 17.02
N ARG A 31 -10.81 19.24 16.52
CA ARG A 31 -11.37 18.07 15.83
C ARG A 31 -11.10 16.79 16.61
N LEU A 32 -12.16 16.10 16.95
CA LEU A 32 -12.09 14.80 17.61
C LEU A 32 -11.97 13.69 16.56
N THR A 33 -11.02 12.82 16.76
CA THR A 33 -10.68 11.69 15.88
C THR A 33 -10.56 10.39 16.64
N VAL A 34 -10.70 9.27 15.96
CA VAL A 34 -10.53 7.92 16.54
C VAL A 34 -9.92 6.97 15.48
N GLY A 35 -9.36 5.85 15.90
CA GLY A 35 -8.84 4.82 15.01
C GLY A 35 -7.64 5.29 14.20
N LEU A 36 -7.73 5.22 12.88
CA LEU A 36 -6.73 5.66 11.90
C LEU A 36 -6.93 7.13 11.45
N GLY A 37 -7.45 7.98 12.32
CA GLY A 37 -7.72 9.38 11.97
C GLY A 37 -9.14 9.61 11.45
N HIS A 38 -10.10 8.72 11.79
CA HIS A 38 -11.51 8.95 11.52
C HIS A 38 -11.98 10.21 12.26
N LEU A 39 -12.39 11.22 11.49
CA LEU A 39 -12.98 12.45 12.05
C LEU A 39 -14.42 12.14 12.46
N LEU A 40 -14.75 12.38 13.75
CA LEU A 40 -16.10 12.16 14.23
C LEU A 40 -17.12 13.01 13.49
N THR A 41 -18.17 12.35 13.01
CA THR A 41 -19.32 13.03 12.39
C THR A 41 -20.13 13.81 13.43
N PRO A 42 -21.01 14.75 13.03
CA PRO A 42 -21.90 15.46 13.98
C PRO A 42 -22.71 14.51 14.87
N GLU A 43 -23.20 13.41 14.31
CA GLU A 43 -23.98 12.39 15.04
C GLU A 43 -23.10 11.62 16.05
N GLU A 44 -21.83 11.38 15.70
CA GLU A 44 -20.89 10.74 16.61
C GLU A 44 -20.46 11.69 17.73
N LEU A 45 -20.31 12.99 17.45
CA LEU A 45 -20.01 14.00 18.46
C LEU A 45 -21.14 14.19 19.49
N GLU A 46 -22.36 13.81 19.17
CA GLU A 46 -23.46 13.76 20.14
C GLU A 46 -23.31 12.61 21.14
N ARG A 47 -22.61 11.53 20.75
CA ARG A 47 -22.46 10.29 21.52
C ARG A 47 -21.12 10.16 22.23
N TYR A 48 -20.05 10.66 21.65
CA TYR A 48 -18.69 10.43 22.07
C TYR A 48 -17.96 11.72 22.41
N LYS A 49 -17.19 11.66 23.49
CA LYS A 49 -16.34 12.75 23.97
C LYS A 49 -14.86 12.34 23.91
N GLN A 50 -13.98 13.31 24.03
CA GLN A 50 -12.55 13.02 24.16
C GLN A 50 -12.27 12.05 25.30
N GLY A 51 -11.49 11.01 25.01
CA GLY A 51 -11.15 9.93 25.95
C GLY A 51 -12.10 8.73 25.91
N ASP A 52 -13.28 8.83 25.28
CA ASP A 52 -14.19 7.70 25.15
C ASP A 52 -13.57 6.60 24.27
N GLN A 53 -13.75 5.35 24.68
CA GLN A 53 -13.27 4.20 23.92
C GLN A 53 -14.36 3.68 22.99
N TRP A 54 -13.95 3.35 21.76
CA TRP A 54 -14.78 2.65 20.79
C TRP A 54 -14.53 1.14 20.86
N THR A 55 -15.54 0.37 20.51
CA THR A 55 -15.39 -1.09 20.36
C THR A 55 -14.54 -1.42 19.14
N ASP A 56 -13.93 -2.61 19.12
CA ASP A 56 -13.16 -3.07 17.96
C ASP A 56 -14.04 -3.18 16.69
N GLU A 57 -15.31 -3.55 16.87
CA GLU A 57 -16.28 -3.65 15.78
C GLU A 57 -16.60 -2.29 15.17
N ASP A 58 -16.86 -1.27 16.00
CA ASP A 58 -17.13 0.10 15.53
C ASP A 58 -15.90 0.67 14.80
N LEU A 59 -14.71 0.48 15.37
CA LEU A 59 -13.46 0.92 14.76
C LEU A 59 -13.20 0.27 13.42
N LEU A 60 -13.41 -1.05 13.32
CA LEU A 60 -13.26 -1.77 12.05
C LEU A 60 -14.27 -1.28 11.00
N THR A 61 -15.49 -1.00 11.44
CA THR A 61 -16.56 -0.51 10.56
C THR A 61 -16.22 0.84 9.96
N VAL A 62 -15.79 1.83 10.76
CA VAL A 62 -15.41 3.15 10.25
C VAL A 62 -14.13 3.08 9.43
N THR A 63 -13.14 2.28 9.84
CA THR A 63 -11.91 2.09 9.08
C THR A 63 -12.20 1.52 7.69
N ARG A 64 -13.02 0.48 7.60
CA ARG A 64 -13.43 -0.10 6.32
C ARG A 64 -14.15 0.90 5.43
N LYS A 65 -15.00 1.74 5.99
CA LYS A 65 -15.71 2.79 5.26
C LYS A 65 -14.75 3.84 4.75
N ASP A 66 -13.88 4.37 5.61
CA ASP A 66 -12.97 5.48 5.30
C ASP A 66 -11.83 5.08 4.35
N THR A 67 -11.50 3.80 4.29
CA THR A 67 -10.43 3.28 3.42
C THR A 67 -10.94 2.67 2.12
N ARG A 68 -12.26 2.53 1.94
CA ARG A 68 -12.85 1.86 0.78
C ARG A 68 -12.52 2.55 -0.55
N ASP A 69 -12.51 3.86 -0.56
CA ASP A 69 -12.15 4.64 -1.75
C ASP A 69 -10.67 4.43 -2.15
N LYS A 70 -9.77 4.33 -1.17
CA LYS A 70 -8.33 4.08 -1.39
C LYS A 70 -8.10 2.68 -1.98
N TRP A 71 -8.83 1.69 -1.44
CA TRP A 71 -8.81 0.33 -1.93
C TRP A 71 -9.37 0.21 -3.36
N ASN A 72 -10.49 0.83 -3.62
CA ASN A 72 -11.10 0.81 -4.95
C ASN A 72 -10.21 1.51 -5.99
N ALA A 73 -9.58 2.63 -5.63
CA ALA A 73 -8.60 3.29 -6.47
C ALA A 73 -7.39 2.39 -6.77
N ALA A 74 -6.87 1.67 -5.76
CA ALA A 74 -5.78 0.73 -5.97
C ALA A 74 -6.14 -0.38 -6.98
N LYS A 75 -7.36 -0.92 -6.92
CA LYS A 75 -7.83 -1.92 -7.90
C LYS A 75 -7.87 -1.36 -9.34
N VAL A 76 -8.33 -0.14 -9.52
CA VAL A 76 -8.33 0.53 -10.83
C VAL A 76 -6.90 0.76 -11.31
N GLN A 77 -6.03 1.26 -10.44
CA GLN A 77 -4.62 1.48 -10.73
C GLN A 77 -3.90 0.18 -11.13
N MET A 78 -4.19 -0.94 -10.47
CA MET A 78 -3.66 -2.26 -10.84
C MET A 78 -4.03 -2.66 -12.27
N GLN A 79 -5.29 -2.41 -12.67
CA GLN A 79 -5.76 -2.68 -14.03
C GLN A 79 -5.03 -1.80 -15.05
N GLU A 80 -4.86 -0.52 -14.76
CA GLU A 80 -4.14 0.42 -15.64
C GLU A 80 -2.66 0.07 -15.79
N LEU A 81 -2.03 -0.46 -14.73
CA LEU A 81 -0.65 -0.91 -14.72
C LEU A 81 -0.48 -2.30 -15.36
N GLY A 82 -1.56 -3.05 -15.55
CA GLY A 82 -1.50 -4.44 -16.04
C GLY A 82 -0.84 -5.39 -15.04
N ILE A 83 -0.90 -5.09 -13.74
CA ILE A 83 -0.31 -5.89 -12.66
C ILE A 83 -1.39 -6.73 -12.00
N ASP A 84 -1.11 -8.02 -11.82
CA ASP A 84 -2.00 -8.98 -11.11
C ASP A 84 -1.20 -9.64 -9.97
N ASP A 85 -1.10 -8.92 -8.85
CA ASP A 85 -0.39 -9.35 -7.64
C ASP A 85 -1.08 -8.79 -6.39
N ASN A 86 -1.55 -9.67 -5.50
CA ASN A 86 -2.30 -9.26 -4.31
C ASN A 86 -1.45 -8.50 -3.30
N ASP A 87 -0.17 -8.85 -3.12
CA ASP A 87 0.73 -8.15 -2.20
C ASP A 87 0.98 -6.72 -2.69
N PHE A 88 1.14 -6.57 -4.01
CA PHE A 88 1.29 -5.26 -4.62
C PHE A 88 0.00 -4.42 -4.48
N LEU A 89 -1.18 -5.02 -4.69
CA LEU A 89 -2.47 -4.35 -4.49
C LEU A 89 -2.63 -3.81 -3.05
N VAL A 90 -2.32 -4.63 -2.04
CA VAL A 90 -2.37 -4.24 -0.62
C VAL A 90 -1.44 -3.05 -0.36
N THR A 91 -0.21 -3.12 -0.86
CA THR A 91 0.77 -2.04 -0.71
C THR A 91 0.34 -0.77 -1.45
N LEU A 92 -0.23 -0.88 -2.65
CA LEU A 92 -0.75 0.25 -3.42
C LEU A 92 -1.92 0.94 -2.71
N GLY A 93 -2.78 0.17 -2.04
CA GLY A 93 -3.80 0.71 -1.14
C GLY A 93 -3.20 1.57 -0.03
N SER A 94 -2.12 1.12 0.61
CA SER A 94 -1.38 1.90 1.61
C SER A 94 -0.76 3.17 1.02
N VAL A 95 -0.20 3.12 -0.18
CA VAL A 95 0.29 4.32 -0.89
C VAL A 95 -0.84 5.32 -1.12
N ASN A 96 -2.00 4.87 -1.59
CA ASN A 96 -3.18 5.71 -1.78
C ASN A 96 -3.69 6.33 -0.47
N PHE A 97 -3.61 5.59 0.62
CA PHE A 97 -4.00 6.09 1.94
C PHE A 97 -3.07 7.23 2.38
N GLN A 98 -1.78 7.08 2.18
CA GLN A 98 -0.78 8.05 2.63
C GLN A 98 -0.67 9.28 1.72
N LEU A 99 -0.60 9.07 0.41
CA LEU A 99 -0.33 10.13 -0.57
C LEU A 99 -1.59 10.70 -1.25
N GLY A 100 -2.74 10.03 -1.09
CA GLY A 100 -3.96 10.31 -1.84
C GLY A 100 -4.07 9.48 -3.13
N VAL A 101 -5.28 9.32 -3.65
CA VAL A 101 -5.54 8.48 -4.84
C VAL A 101 -4.92 9.02 -6.13
N ASP A 102 -4.69 10.32 -6.18
CA ASP A 102 -4.10 11.03 -7.32
C ASP A 102 -2.58 11.25 -7.19
N TRP A 103 -1.91 10.49 -6.34
CA TRP A 103 -0.47 10.65 -6.03
C TRP A 103 0.45 10.64 -7.26
N TRP A 104 -0.01 10.09 -8.35
CA TRP A 104 0.72 9.93 -9.61
C TRP A 104 0.33 10.96 -10.68
N ASN A 105 -0.76 11.72 -10.47
CA ASN A 105 -1.36 12.58 -11.49
C ASN A 105 -0.91 14.03 -11.32
N GLU A 106 0.03 14.46 -12.17
CA GLU A 106 0.56 15.82 -12.16
C GLU A 106 -0.52 16.89 -12.45
N GLU A 107 -1.49 16.57 -13.32
CA GLU A 107 -2.58 17.49 -13.63
C GLU A 107 -3.48 17.74 -12.41
N ALA A 108 -3.61 16.74 -11.53
CA ALA A 108 -4.46 16.85 -10.34
C ALA A 108 -3.75 17.51 -9.15
N ILE A 109 -2.46 17.23 -8.93
CA ILE A 109 -1.74 17.67 -7.73
C ILE A 109 -0.44 18.43 -7.99
N GLY A 110 -0.09 18.70 -9.25
CA GLY A 110 1.07 19.47 -9.65
C GLY A 110 2.40 18.80 -9.29
N ASP A 111 3.43 19.59 -9.01
CA ASP A 111 4.81 19.16 -8.75
C ASP A 111 4.99 18.14 -7.61
N ARG A 112 3.95 17.87 -6.84
CA ARG A 112 3.95 16.84 -5.79
C ARG A 112 3.68 15.44 -6.31
N ALA A 113 3.26 15.32 -7.57
CA ALA A 113 2.95 14.04 -8.18
C ALA A 113 4.21 13.18 -8.39
N HIS A 114 4.02 11.88 -8.27
CA HIS A 114 5.02 10.87 -8.59
C HIS A 114 4.80 10.31 -10.01
N ASP A 115 4.58 11.21 -10.97
CA ASP A 115 4.28 10.92 -12.38
C ASP A 115 5.35 10.03 -13.04
N LYS A 116 6.62 10.28 -12.75
CA LYS A 116 7.75 9.48 -13.29
C LYS A 116 7.76 8.06 -12.72
N THR A 117 7.43 7.89 -11.44
CA THR A 117 7.27 6.57 -10.83
C THR A 117 6.12 5.81 -11.50
N TRP A 118 5.01 6.49 -11.72
CA TRP A 118 3.84 5.91 -12.39
C TRP A 118 4.15 5.51 -13.84
N ALA A 119 4.79 6.39 -14.60
CA ALA A 119 5.20 6.11 -15.97
C ALA A 119 6.14 4.90 -16.07
N ALA A 120 7.09 4.79 -15.14
CA ALA A 120 8.00 3.65 -15.07
C ALA A 120 7.27 2.33 -14.74
N LEU A 121 6.35 2.35 -13.78
CA LEU A 121 5.51 1.19 -13.45
C LEU A 121 4.68 0.75 -14.65
N LYS A 122 4.07 1.69 -15.36
CA LYS A 122 3.25 1.42 -16.55
C LYS A 122 4.07 0.86 -17.72
N ALA A 123 5.32 1.26 -17.82
CA ALA A 123 6.26 0.73 -18.82
C ALA A 123 6.86 -0.63 -18.42
N GLY A 124 6.62 -1.12 -17.19
CA GLY A 124 7.28 -2.30 -16.64
C GLY A 124 8.76 -2.09 -16.30
N ASP A 125 9.22 -0.84 -16.29
CA ASP A 125 10.58 -0.46 -15.87
C ASP A 125 10.63 -0.30 -14.34
N TYR A 126 10.64 -1.44 -13.66
CA TYR A 126 10.58 -1.48 -12.21
C TYR A 126 11.84 -0.95 -11.53
N GLU A 127 13.01 -1.09 -12.16
CA GLU A 127 14.25 -0.49 -11.64
C GLU A 127 14.17 1.02 -11.64
N GLU A 128 13.66 1.61 -12.70
CA GLU A 128 13.45 3.05 -12.80
C GLU A 128 12.40 3.52 -11.79
N ALA A 129 11.30 2.78 -11.60
CA ALA A 129 10.29 3.11 -10.59
C ALA A 129 10.91 3.17 -9.18
N ILE A 130 11.72 2.18 -8.81
CA ILE A 130 12.45 2.14 -7.53
C ILE A 130 13.39 3.34 -7.39
N ARG A 131 14.12 3.69 -8.46
CA ARG A 131 15.04 4.83 -8.48
C ARG A 131 14.29 6.15 -8.27
N GLN A 132 13.17 6.34 -8.96
CA GLN A 132 12.34 7.54 -8.81
C GLN A 132 11.79 7.69 -7.38
N ILE A 133 11.36 6.60 -6.74
CA ILE A 133 10.93 6.62 -5.34
C ILE A 133 12.10 7.06 -4.44
N SER A 134 13.31 6.51 -4.64
CA SER A 134 14.48 6.86 -3.84
C SER A 134 14.85 8.35 -3.93
N ASN A 135 14.57 8.98 -5.05
CA ASN A 135 14.87 10.39 -5.31
C ASN A 135 13.73 11.33 -4.89
N SER A 136 12.65 10.80 -4.32
CA SER A 136 11.48 11.59 -3.96
C SER A 136 11.59 12.23 -2.57
N LEU A 137 10.85 13.31 -2.36
CA LEU A 137 10.69 13.91 -1.05
C LEU A 137 9.99 12.93 -0.08
N TRP A 138 9.06 12.13 -0.58
CA TRP A 138 8.37 11.08 0.18
C TRP A 138 9.34 10.10 0.83
N TYR A 139 10.36 9.63 0.07
CA TYR A 139 11.41 8.75 0.60
C TYR A 139 12.16 9.37 1.78
N ASN A 140 12.41 10.69 1.73
CA ASN A 140 13.10 11.40 2.81
C ASN A 140 12.20 11.63 4.03
N GLN A 141 10.90 11.82 3.84
CA GLN A 141 9.95 12.13 4.91
C GLN A 141 9.38 10.87 5.60
N THR A 142 9.11 9.83 4.83
CA THR A 142 8.46 8.58 5.29
C THR A 142 9.14 7.35 4.70
N ARG A 143 10.40 7.19 5.06
CA ARG A 143 11.30 6.19 4.47
C ARG A 143 10.74 4.77 4.53
N ASP A 144 10.19 4.36 5.66
CA ASP A 144 9.70 2.98 5.85
C ASP A 144 8.57 2.64 4.87
N ARG A 145 7.69 3.60 4.60
CA ARG A 145 6.60 3.46 3.63
C ARG A 145 7.11 3.36 2.19
N ALA A 146 8.00 4.29 1.83
CA ALA A 146 8.62 4.30 0.51
C ALA A 146 9.42 3.01 0.26
N VAL A 147 10.16 2.52 1.25
CA VAL A 147 10.90 1.25 1.19
C VAL A 147 9.94 0.05 1.08
N ALA A 148 8.81 0.04 1.78
CA ALA A 148 7.80 -1.00 1.64
C ALA A 148 7.26 -1.07 0.21
N PHE A 149 6.99 0.07 -0.41
CA PHE A 149 6.57 0.13 -1.82
C PHE A 149 7.67 -0.36 -2.76
N GLN A 150 8.92 0.05 -2.57
CA GLN A 150 10.05 -0.46 -3.36
C GLN A 150 10.21 -1.99 -3.23
N ARG A 151 9.98 -2.56 -2.05
CA ARG A 151 10.02 -4.02 -1.85
C ARG A 151 8.92 -4.73 -2.63
N ALA A 152 7.71 -4.18 -2.65
CA ALA A 152 6.62 -4.73 -3.44
C ALA A 152 6.96 -4.70 -4.94
N ILE A 153 7.56 -3.62 -5.44
CA ILE A 153 8.02 -3.52 -6.83
C ILE A 153 9.12 -4.54 -7.14
N ARG A 154 10.09 -4.75 -6.23
CA ARG A 154 11.14 -5.78 -6.41
C ARG A 154 10.57 -7.18 -6.53
N LYS A 155 9.54 -7.53 -5.74
CA LYS A 155 8.86 -8.82 -5.86
C LYS A 155 8.26 -9.02 -7.25
N LEU A 156 7.71 -7.96 -7.89
CA LEU A 156 7.21 -8.04 -9.26
C LEU A 156 8.35 -8.31 -10.26
N MET A 157 9.53 -7.71 -10.09
CA MET A 157 10.71 -7.97 -10.92
C MET A 157 11.13 -9.44 -10.82
N ASP A 158 11.21 -9.97 -9.60
CA ASP A 158 11.63 -11.35 -9.34
C ASP A 158 10.64 -12.36 -9.97
N ALA A 159 9.35 -12.05 -9.94
CA ALA A 159 8.30 -12.87 -10.54
C ALA A 159 8.34 -12.88 -12.08
N GLN A 160 8.80 -11.78 -12.71
CA GLN A 160 8.94 -11.67 -14.16
C GLN A 160 10.23 -12.26 -14.70
N SER A 161 11.25 -12.45 -13.86
CA SER A 161 12.50 -13.12 -14.25
C SER A 161 12.26 -14.64 -14.28
N PRO A 162 12.05 -15.27 -15.45
CA PRO A 162 11.96 -16.73 -15.50
C PRO A 162 13.30 -17.27 -15.07
N SER A 163 13.31 -18.00 -13.98
CA SER A 163 14.39 -18.73 -13.36
C SER A 163 15.58 -19.05 -14.29
N LEU A 164 16.53 -18.16 -14.38
CA LEU A 164 17.91 -18.48 -14.82
C LEU A 164 18.64 -19.34 -13.74
N LEU A 165 17.94 -19.74 -12.67
CA LEU A 165 18.47 -20.52 -11.54
C LEU A 165 17.96 -21.96 -11.45
N ARG A 166 17.27 -22.50 -12.47
CA ARG A 166 17.26 -23.95 -12.66
C ARG A 166 18.45 -24.33 -13.52
N ARG A 167 19.66 -24.25 -12.98
CA ARG A 167 20.74 -25.11 -13.48
C ARG A 167 20.24 -26.55 -13.32
N PRO A 168 20.15 -27.32 -14.41
CA PRO A 168 19.88 -28.74 -14.26
C PRO A 168 21.01 -29.31 -13.43
N ASP A 169 20.64 -30.03 -12.38
CA ASP A 169 21.53 -30.76 -11.51
C ASP A 169 22.52 -31.54 -12.37
N PRO A 170 23.84 -31.31 -12.27
CA PRO A 170 24.85 -32.00 -13.05
C PRO A 170 24.86 -33.52 -12.79
N GLU A 171 24.20 -34.01 -11.76
CA GLU A 171 24.14 -35.45 -11.43
C GLU A 171 23.09 -36.24 -12.23
N SER A 172 22.18 -35.60 -12.98
CA SER A 172 21.21 -36.33 -13.80
C SER A 172 21.76 -36.87 -15.13
N ARG A 173 23.06 -36.64 -15.45
CA ARG A 173 23.73 -37.11 -16.68
C ARG A 173 24.52 -38.41 -16.55
N LEU A 174 24.56 -39.04 -15.37
CA LEU A 174 25.39 -40.21 -15.12
C LEU A 174 24.67 -41.55 -15.09
N ILE A 175 23.42 -41.64 -15.48
CA ILE A 175 22.70 -42.94 -15.55
C ILE A 175 22.19 -43.17 -16.97
N SER A 176 23.08 -43.22 -17.96
CA SER A 176 22.73 -43.74 -19.28
C SER A 176 23.98 -44.19 -20.07
N THR A 177 24.93 -44.84 -19.42
CA THR A 177 26.02 -45.45 -20.19
C THR A 177 26.54 -46.70 -19.48
N PHE A 178 25.67 -47.66 -19.18
CA PHE A 178 26.03 -49.07 -19.02
C PHE A 178 24.78 -49.90 -19.20
N GLY A 179 24.54 -50.36 -20.41
CA GLY A 179 23.55 -51.37 -20.77
C GLY A 179 24.07 -52.11 -21.97
N ILE A 180 24.79 -53.18 -21.68
CA ILE A 180 24.97 -54.28 -22.62
C ILE A 180 23.82 -55.24 -22.48
#